data_cae8dba6623e7ab3aed5a358e376390a
#
_entry.id   cae8dba6623e7ab3aed5a358e376390a
#
_cell.length_a   1.000
_cell.length_b   1.000
_cell.length_c   1.000
_cell.angle_alpha   90.00
_cell.angle_beta   90.00
_cell.angle_gamma   90.00
#
_symmetry.space_group_name_H-M   'P 1'
#
loop_
_entity.id
_entity.type
_entity.pdbx_description
1 polymer ?
#
loop_
_entity_poly.entity_id
_entity_poly.type
_entity_poly.pdbx_seq_one_letter_code
_entity_poly.pdbx_strand_id
1 'polypeptide(L)'
;MAEHLRKPDWLKIRLGGNEQFTRTKTIVESHCLHTICTSGKCPNMGECWSRGTATFMIGGEICTRSCKFCNTLTGKPLPLDPKEPANVAESIRLMQLKHAVITSVDRDDLPDLGAAHWAETIRTIKAVNPETTVEVLIPDFQGRLELVDQVVEAAPEIISHNMETVKRLTPEVRSAAKYEVSLSVLRRIAERGVVAKTGIMVGLGETDEEIQALMDDVLAVGVSVLTIGQYLQPSRKNIPVKAYITPEHFAAYKTWALAKGFKKVESAPLVRSSYHAERHV
;
A
#
# COMPACT_ATOMS: atom_id res chain seq x y z
N MET A 1 9.73 -19.75 23.78
CA MET A 1 9.82 -19.77 22.30
C MET A 1 8.40 -19.57 21.78
N ALA A 2 8.13 -18.53 21.01
CA ALA A 2 6.80 -18.34 20.42
C ALA A 2 6.53 -19.50 19.47
N GLU A 3 5.43 -20.21 19.68
CA GLU A 3 4.99 -21.30 18.82
C GLU A 3 4.71 -20.75 17.43
N HIS A 4 5.42 -21.25 16.40
CA HIS A 4 5.22 -20.84 15.02
C HIS A 4 3.90 -21.45 14.52
N LEU A 5 2.87 -20.63 14.39
CA LEU A 5 1.60 -21.06 13.82
C LEU A 5 1.82 -21.59 12.39
N ARG A 6 1.36 -22.80 12.12
CA ARG A 6 1.39 -23.39 10.76
C ARG A 6 0.42 -22.64 9.86
N LYS A 7 0.89 -22.21 8.67
CA LYS A 7 0.04 -21.60 7.67
C LYS A 7 -1.08 -22.55 7.24
N PRO A 8 -2.35 -22.14 7.29
CA PRO A 8 -3.48 -22.94 6.84
C PRO A 8 -3.53 -23.03 5.30
N ASP A 9 -4.32 -23.99 4.79
CA ASP A 9 -4.39 -24.30 3.37
C ASP A 9 -4.91 -23.16 2.49
N TRP A 10 -5.80 -22.30 3.03
CA TRP A 10 -6.34 -21.15 2.30
C TRP A 10 -5.31 -20.02 2.07
N LEU A 11 -4.14 -20.09 2.68
CA LEU A 11 -3.01 -19.18 2.44
C LEU A 11 -1.97 -19.74 1.46
N LYS A 12 -2.28 -20.84 0.79
CA LYS A 12 -1.43 -21.38 -0.28
C LYS A 12 -1.50 -20.46 -1.49
N ILE A 13 -0.32 -20.03 -1.97
CA ILE A 13 -0.17 -19.19 -3.16
C ILE A 13 0.16 -20.04 -4.37
N ARG A 14 -0.32 -19.61 -5.54
CA ARG A 14 0.10 -20.18 -6.81
C ARG A 14 1.39 -19.50 -7.26
N LEU A 15 2.38 -20.28 -7.64
CA LEU A 15 3.59 -19.75 -8.26
C LEU A 15 3.22 -19.27 -9.67
N GLY A 16 3.55 -18.03 -10.00
CA GLY A 16 3.43 -17.49 -11.36
C GLY A 16 4.58 -17.97 -12.23
N GLY A 17 4.43 -17.89 -13.55
CA GLY A 17 5.49 -18.33 -14.46
C GLY A 17 5.08 -18.43 -15.93
N ASN A 18 4.21 -17.54 -16.41
CA ASN A 18 3.88 -17.42 -17.83
C ASN A 18 4.79 -16.39 -18.55
N GLU A 19 4.64 -16.25 -19.85
CA GLU A 19 5.37 -15.29 -20.68
C GLU A 19 5.16 -13.84 -20.20
N GLN A 20 3.93 -13.49 -19.77
CA GLN A 20 3.62 -12.17 -19.27
C GLN A 20 4.37 -11.85 -17.95
N PHE A 21 4.54 -12.84 -17.07
CA PHE A 21 5.37 -12.69 -15.88
C PHE A 21 6.81 -12.31 -16.24
N THR A 22 7.39 -13.04 -17.20
CA THR A 22 8.76 -12.79 -17.69
C THR A 22 8.87 -11.39 -18.30
N ARG A 23 7.90 -10.97 -19.14
CA ARG A 23 7.84 -9.64 -19.72
C ARG A 23 7.78 -8.55 -18.64
N THR A 24 6.88 -8.69 -17.66
CA THR A 24 6.76 -7.75 -16.54
C THR A 24 8.07 -7.63 -15.77
N LYS A 25 8.70 -8.77 -15.46
CA LYS A 25 10.00 -8.80 -14.79
C LYS A 25 11.07 -8.05 -15.58
N THR A 26 11.19 -8.33 -16.89
CA THR A 26 12.16 -7.69 -17.75
C THR A 26 11.97 -6.17 -17.81
N ILE A 27 10.74 -5.68 -17.90
CA ILE A 27 10.44 -4.23 -17.90
C ILE A 27 10.91 -3.59 -16.59
N VAL A 28 10.56 -4.17 -15.45
CA VAL A 28 10.95 -3.66 -14.13
C VAL A 28 12.47 -3.62 -13.98
N GLU A 29 13.17 -4.69 -14.35
CA GLU A 29 14.63 -4.80 -14.20
C GLU A 29 15.38 -3.89 -15.18
N SER A 30 14.94 -3.78 -16.44
CA SER A 30 15.61 -2.95 -17.46
C SER A 30 15.54 -1.45 -17.19
N HIS A 31 14.56 -0.99 -16.41
CA HIS A 31 14.41 0.41 -16.00
C HIS A 31 14.93 0.69 -14.59
N CYS A 32 15.62 -0.27 -13.96
CA CYS A 32 16.16 -0.17 -12.60
C CYS A 32 15.10 0.23 -11.57
N LEU A 33 13.87 -0.26 -11.72
CA LEU A 33 12.76 0.11 -10.85
C LEU A 33 12.62 -0.83 -9.66
N HIS A 34 12.20 -0.25 -8.55
CA HIS A 34 11.83 -1.01 -7.37
C HIS A 34 10.33 -1.30 -7.37
N THR A 35 9.93 -2.45 -6.83
CA THR A 35 8.52 -2.79 -6.62
C THR A 35 8.30 -3.29 -5.20
N ILE A 36 7.17 -2.91 -4.61
CA ILE A 36 6.78 -3.48 -3.32
C ILE A 36 6.46 -4.99 -3.43
N CYS A 37 6.21 -5.47 -4.65
CA CYS A 37 6.00 -6.89 -4.92
C CYS A 37 7.23 -7.72 -4.54
N THR A 38 8.44 -7.24 -4.88
CA THR A 38 9.72 -7.87 -4.53
C THR A 38 10.18 -7.50 -3.13
N SER A 39 10.27 -6.21 -2.81
CA SER A 39 10.76 -5.71 -1.52
C SER A 39 9.89 -6.19 -0.34
N GLY A 40 8.57 -6.20 -0.51
CA GLY A 40 7.60 -6.64 0.48
C GLY A 40 7.37 -8.16 0.53
N LYS A 41 8.00 -8.96 -0.35
CA LYS A 41 7.73 -10.41 -0.51
C LYS A 41 6.24 -10.69 -0.69
N CYS A 42 5.59 -9.96 -1.60
CA CYS A 42 4.16 -10.04 -1.82
C CYS A 42 3.72 -11.45 -2.25
N PRO A 43 2.73 -12.07 -1.59
CA PRO A 43 2.25 -13.41 -1.97
C PRO A 43 1.58 -13.43 -3.34
N ASN A 44 1.08 -12.28 -3.82
CA ASN A 44 0.35 -12.17 -5.08
C ASN A 44 1.26 -11.85 -6.27
N MET A 45 2.58 -11.69 -6.07
CA MET A 45 3.49 -11.29 -7.16
C MET A 45 3.37 -12.20 -8.37
N GLY A 46 3.31 -13.52 -8.16
CA GLY A 46 3.17 -14.50 -9.24
C GLY A 46 1.91 -14.28 -10.08
N GLU A 47 0.77 -14.05 -9.43
CA GLU A 47 -0.51 -13.77 -10.10
C GLU A 47 -0.50 -12.41 -10.79
N CYS A 48 -0.16 -11.34 -10.06
CA CYS A 48 -0.19 -9.96 -10.58
C CYS A 48 0.74 -9.80 -11.79
N TRP A 49 1.98 -10.27 -11.68
CA TRP A 49 2.94 -10.16 -12.80
C TRP A 49 2.55 -11.02 -13.98
N SER A 50 1.92 -12.18 -13.75
CA SER A 50 1.34 -13.02 -14.82
C SER A 50 0.15 -12.37 -15.52
N ARG A 51 -0.48 -11.37 -14.89
CA ARG A 51 -1.53 -10.51 -15.46
C ARG A 51 -0.98 -9.21 -16.03
N GLY A 52 0.33 -8.99 -15.97
CA GLY A 52 1.00 -7.79 -16.46
C GLY A 52 0.87 -6.58 -15.54
N THR A 53 0.58 -6.77 -14.24
CA THR A 53 0.46 -5.66 -13.28
C THR A 53 1.53 -5.74 -12.21
N ALA A 54 2.06 -4.58 -11.80
CA ALA A 54 3.02 -4.44 -10.70
C ALA A 54 2.70 -3.16 -9.92
N THR A 55 3.10 -3.12 -8.64
CA THR A 55 3.05 -1.91 -7.81
C THR A 55 4.45 -1.34 -7.71
N PHE A 56 4.68 -0.20 -8.33
CA PHE A 56 5.98 0.47 -8.30
C PHE A 56 6.23 1.10 -6.93
N MET A 57 7.50 1.09 -6.51
CA MET A 57 7.94 1.70 -5.26
C MET A 57 9.01 2.74 -5.57
N ILE A 58 8.70 4.00 -5.33
CA ILE A 58 9.58 5.14 -5.61
C ILE A 58 10.35 5.61 -4.37
N GLY A 59 11.32 6.49 -4.58
CA GLY A 59 12.18 7.01 -3.53
C GLY A 59 13.37 6.10 -3.20
N GLY A 60 13.60 5.07 -4.03
CA GLY A 60 14.65 4.07 -3.85
C GLY A 60 14.18 2.82 -3.11
N GLU A 61 15.13 2.02 -2.60
CA GLU A 61 14.84 0.73 -1.94
C GLU A 61 15.03 0.73 -0.42
N ILE A 62 15.61 1.81 0.15
CA ILE A 62 15.92 1.92 1.58
C ILE A 62 14.95 2.91 2.22
N CYS A 63 14.20 2.45 3.22
CA CYS A 63 13.26 3.25 4.00
C CYS A 63 13.94 3.83 5.24
N THR A 64 13.62 5.07 5.60
CA THR A 64 14.09 5.68 6.84
C THR A 64 13.40 5.12 8.09
N ARG A 65 12.26 4.42 7.92
CA ARG A 65 11.47 3.83 9.02
C ARG A 65 11.60 2.32 9.08
N SER A 66 11.43 1.76 10.30
CA SER A 66 11.58 0.33 10.60
C SER A 66 10.28 -0.28 11.12
N CYS A 67 9.20 -0.18 10.36
CA CYS A 67 7.91 -0.78 10.72
C CYS A 67 8.05 -2.31 10.88
N LYS A 68 7.58 -2.85 12.02
CA LYS A 68 7.85 -4.26 12.38
C LYS A 68 7.16 -5.30 11.48
N PHE A 69 6.19 -4.89 10.69
CA PHE A 69 5.53 -5.74 9.70
C PHE A 69 6.22 -5.75 8.34
N CYS A 70 7.00 -4.71 8.02
CA CYS A 70 7.52 -4.45 6.69
C CYS A 70 8.82 -5.21 6.41
N ASN A 71 9.02 -5.64 5.17
CA ASN A 71 10.24 -6.34 4.73
C ASN A 71 11.20 -5.43 3.93
N THR A 72 10.80 -4.20 3.66
CA THR A 72 11.65 -3.23 2.97
C THR A 72 12.93 -2.94 3.77
N LEU A 73 14.03 -2.75 3.09
CA LEU A 73 15.31 -2.43 3.74
C LEU A 73 15.20 -1.13 4.54
N THR A 74 15.76 -1.12 5.72
CA THR A 74 15.79 0.06 6.60
C THR A 74 17.21 0.59 6.73
N GLY A 75 17.38 1.90 6.63
CA GLY A 75 18.70 2.52 6.77
C GLY A 75 18.74 3.94 6.26
N LYS A 76 19.93 4.37 5.85
CA LYS A 76 20.15 5.69 5.21
C LYS A 76 19.95 5.53 3.70
N PRO A 77 18.91 6.14 3.11
CA PRO A 77 18.68 6.06 1.68
C PRO A 77 19.78 6.75 0.85
N LEU A 78 19.91 6.32 -0.39
CA LEU A 78 20.70 7.06 -1.39
C LEU A 78 19.92 8.31 -1.84
N PRO A 79 20.60 9.28 -2.49
CA PRO A 79 19.92 10.40 -3.14
C PRO A 79 18.81 9.91 -4.08
N LEU A 80 17.76 10.69 -4.25
CA LEU A 80 16.71 10.40 -5.23
C LEU A 80 17.30 10.33 -6.65
N ASP A 81 16.87 9.34 -7.42
CA ASP A 81 17.20 9.28 -8.84
C ASP A 81 16.29 10.24 -9.61
N PRO A 82 16.83 11.30 -10.25
CA PRO A 82 16.02 12.24 -11.02
C PRO A 82 15.36 11.62 -12.26
N LYS A 83 15.79 10.43 -12.68
CA LYS A 83 15.20 9.68 -13.80
C LYS A 83 14.07 8.76 -13.36
N GLU A 84 13.91 8.50 -12.07
CA GLU A 84 12.89 7.56 -11.56
C GLU A 84 11.47 7.92 -12.04
N PRO A 85 10.98 9.18 -12.01
CA PRO A 85 9.67 9.54 -12.53
C PRO A 85 9.47 9.15 -14.01
N ALA A 86 10.46 9.43 -14.87
CA ALA A 86 10.40 9.08 -16.27
C ALA A 86 10.45 7.57 -16.53
N ASN A 87 11.29 6.85 -15.77
CA ASN A 87 11.41 5.40 -15.87
C ASN A 87 10.10 4.70 -15.43
N VAL A 88 9.45 5.19 -14.38
CA VAL A 88 8.14 4.68 -13.94
C VAL A 88 7.07 4.92 -15.02
N ALA A 89 6.99 6.15 -15.56
CA ALA A 89 6.01 6.48 -16.58
C ALA A 89 6.19 5.65 -17.85
N GLU A 90 7.43 5.43 -18.29
CA GLU A 90 7.74 4.59 -19.46
C GLU A 90 7.41 3.11 -19.20
N SER A 91 7.67 2.61 -18.02
CA SER A 91 7.33 1.22 -17.67
C SER A 91 5.82 0.99 -17.65
N ILE A 92 5.03 1.95 -17.15
CA ILE A 92 3.56 1.93 -17.23
C ILE A 92 3.10 1.87 -18.69
N ARG A 93 3.72 2.67 -19.56
CA ARG A 93 3.44 2.68 -21.02
C ARG A 93 3.75 1.33 -21.66
N LEU A 94 4.92 0.76 -21.39
CA LEU A 94 5.36 -0.54 -21.93
C LEU A 94 4.50 -1.69 -21.44
N MET A 95 4.03 -1.63 -20.20
CA MET A 95 3.10 -2.60 -19.61
C MET A 95 1.65 -2.36 -20.06
N GLN A 96 1.33 -1.23 -20.69
CA GLN A 96 -0.01 -0.83 -21.12
C GLN A 96 -1.03 -0.85 -19.97
N LEU A 97 -0.63 -0.35 -18.80
CA LEU A 97 -1.49 -0.35 -17.62
C LEU A 97 -2.67 0.60 -17.79
N LYS A 98 -3.88 0.12 -17.52
CA LYS A 98 -5.09 0.96 -17.43
C LYS A 98 -5.21 1.63 -16.08
N HIS A 99 -4.63 1.02 -15.05
CA HIS A 99 -4.56 1.53 -13.69
C HIS A 99 -3.17 1.24 -13.11
N ALA A 100 -2.49 2.28 -12.66
CA ALA A 100 -1.15 2.19 -12.08
C ALA A 100 -1.19 2.48 -10.59
N VAL A 101 -0.58 1.61 -9.79
CA VAL A 101 -0.44 1.80 -8.34
C VAL A 101 1.02 2.08 -8.00
N ILE A 102 1.25 3.20 -7.34
CA ILE A 102 2.56 3.67 -6.91
C ILE A 102 2.60 3.73 -5.39
N THR A 103 3.67 3.25 -4.80
CA THR A 103 3.98 3.45 -3.38
C THR A 103 5.40 3.98 -3.24
N SER A 104 5.87 4.27 -2.03
CA SER A 104 7.25 4.68 -1.78
C SER A 104 7.82 4.02 -0.54
N VAL A 105 9.13 4.15 -0.38
CA VAL A 105 9.76 4.15 0.94
C VAL A 105 9.51 5.48 1.65
N ASP A 106 9.58 5.52 2.99
CA ASP A 106 9.61 6.80 3.73
C ASP A 106 10.97 7.47 3.54
N ARG A 107 10.96 8.77 3.31
CA ARG A 107 12.11 9.63 3.09
C ARG A 107 12.17 10.76 4.11
N ASP A 108 12.10 10.39 5.40
CA ASP A 108 12.19 11.35 6.52
C ASP A 108 13.52 12.10 6.57
N ASP A 109 14.50 11.69 5.76
CA ASP A 109 15.80 12.33 5.54
C ASP A 109 15.74 13.58 4.65
N LEU A 110 14.65 13.76 3.89
CA LEU A 110 14.49 14.90 2.99
C LEU A 110 13.70 16.04 3.66
N PRO A 111 13.99 17.30 3.33
CA PRO A 111 13.28 18.46 3.93
C PRO A 111 11.77 18.45 3.67
N ASP A 112 11.35 17.96 2.50
CA ASP A 112 9.96 17.84 2.06
C ASP A 112 9.42 16.41 2.19
N LEU A 113 10.14 15.52 2.85
CA LEU A 113 9.79 14.12 3.05
C LEU A 113 9.51 13.36 1.74
N GLY A 114 9.99 13.88 0.61
CA GLY A 114 9.83 13.34 -0.73
C GLY A 114 8.54 13.77 -1.46
N ALA A 115 7.80 14.76 -0.95
CA ALA A 115 6.54 15.19 -1.56
C ALA A 115 6.69 15.75 -2.97
N ALA A 116 7.75 16.51 -3.25
CA ALA A 116 8.04 17.02 -4.59
C ALA A 116 8.30 15.88 -5.60
N HIS A 117 9.03 14.84 -5.16
CA HIS A 117 9.28 13.66 -5.99
C HIS A 117 8.00 12.86 -6.28
N TRP A 118 7.10 12.77 -5.32
CA TRP A 118 5.75 12.21 -5.50
C TRP A 118 4.97 12.99 -6.56
N ALA A 119 4.90 14.31 -6.42
CA ALA A 119 4.16 15.18 -7.33
C ALA A 119 4.72 15.11 -8.76
N GLU A 120 6.05 15.11 -8.92
CA GLU A 120 6.73 14.97 -10.21
C GLU A 120 6.43 13.61 -10.84
N THR A 121 6.51 12.54 -10.08
CA THR A 121 6.19 11.18 -10.58
C THR A 121 4.77 11.08 -11.11
N ILE A 122 3.79 11.59 -10.36
CA ILE A 122 2.38 11.56 -10.78
C ILE A 122 2.18 12.37 -12.07
N ARG A 123 2.70 13.60 -12.13
CA ARG A 123 2.59 14.46 -13.32
C ARG A 123 3.22 13.82 -14.55
N THR A 124 4.41 13.23 -14.39
CA THR A 124 5.11 12.54 -15.48
C THR A 124 4.33 11.33 -15.97
N ILE A 125 3.77 10.52 -15.05
CA ILE A 125 2.92 9.37 -15.42
C ILE A 125 1.72 9.86 -16.26
N LYS A 126 1.00 10.88 -15.79
CA LYS A 126 -0.19 11.42 -16.47
C LYS A 126 0.13 12.05 -17.82
N ALA A 127 1.27 12.69 -17.95
CA ALA A 127 1.72 13.28 -19.21
C ALA A 127 2.05 12.21 -20.28
N VAL A 128 2.68 11.10 -19.87
CA VAL A 128 3.09 10.01 -20.77
C VAL A 128 1.94 9.03 -21.03
N ASN A 129 1.04 8.85 -20.05
CA ASN A 129 -0.05 7.86 -20.06
C ASN A 129 -1.40 8.52 -19.74
N PRO A 130 -1.94 9.39 -20.59
CA PRO A 130 -3.12 10.20 -20.25
C PRO A 130 -4.40 9.37 -19.97
N GLU A 131 -4.48 8.14 -20.51
CA GLU A 131 -5.61 7.23 -20.31
C GLU A 131 -5.45 6.31 -19.09
N THR A 132 -4.31 6.38 -18.41
CA THR A 132 -4.04 5.54 -17.22
C THR A 132 -4.49 6.25 -15.96
N THR A 133 -5.36 5.63 -15.20
CA THR A 133 -5.70 6.09 -13.84
C THR A 133 -4.56 5.80 -12.87
N VAL A 134 -4.30 6.73 -11.94
CA VAL A 134 -3.17 6.65 -11.00
C VAL A 134 -3.70 6.57 -9.57
N GLU A 135 -3.34 5.50 -8.88
CA GLU A 135 -3.50 5.36 -7.44
C GLU A 135 -2.13 5.49 -6.76
N VAL A 136 -2.07 6.27 -5.69
CA VAL A 136 -0.85 6.43 -4.91
C VAL A 136 -1.06 6.02 -3.46
N LEU A 137 -0.12 5.26 -2.89
CA LEU A 137 -0.09 4.90 -1.47
C LEU A 137 1.03 5.70 -0.80
N ILE A 138 0.66 6.81 -0.18
CA ILE A 138 1.58 7.80 0.36
C ILE A 138 1.96 7.54 1.83
N PRO A 139 3.13 8.05 2.31
CA PRO A 139 3.47 8.09 3.73
C PRO A 139 2.59 9.12 4.48
N ASP A 140 2.75 9.20 5.80
CA ASP A 140 2.04 10.18 6.61
C ASP A 140 2.65 11.61 6.57
N PHE A 141 3.78 11.79 5.89
CA PHE A 141 4.55 13.03 5.85
C PHE A 141 4.72 13.68 7.23
N GLN A 142 4.81 12.86 8.30
CA GLN A 142 4.90 13.30 9.69
C GLN A 142 3.76 14.26 10.12
N GLY A 143 2.61 14.20 9.44
CA GLY A 143 1.45 15.07 9.68
C GLY A 143 1.53 16.45 9.04
N ARG A 144 2.51 16.70 8.17
CA ARG A 144 2.64 17.95 7.41
C ARG A 144 1.65 17.96 6.25
N LEU A 145 0.46 18.49 6.49
CA LEU A 145 -0.67 18.44 5.54
C LEU A 145 -0.41 19.23 4.26
N GLU A 146 0.45 20.25 4.30
CA GLU A 146 0.89 20.98 3.10
C GLU A 146 1.66 20.09 2.11
N LEU A 147 2.29 19.00 2.58
CA LEU A 147 2.94 18.02 1.72
C LEU A 147 1.94 17.04 1.10
N VAL A 148 0.87 16.71 1.83
CA VAL A 148 -0.26 15.96 1.27
C VAL A 148 -0.92 16.77 0.14
N ASP A 149 -1.09 18.08 0.32
CA ASP A 149 -1.65 18.97 -0.70
C ASP A 149 -0.83 18.96 -1.99
N GLN A 150 0.50 18.92 -1.92
CA GLN A 150 1.36 18.83 -3.11
C GLN A 150 1.06 17.57 -3.92
N VAL A 151 0.79 16.44 -3.25
CA VAL A 151 0.42 15.19 -3.92
C VAL A 151 -0.99 15.29 -4.51
N VAL A 152 -1.93 15.87 -3.79
CA VAL A 152 -3.31 16.12 -4.27
C VAL A 152 -3.30 16.98 -5.53
N GLU A 153 -2.49 18.05 -5.55
CA GLU A 153 -2.35 18.97 -6.69
C GLU A 153 -1.73 18.35 -7.94
N ALA A 154 -1.04 17.22 -7.79
CA ALA A 154 -0.58 16.41 -8.92
C ALA A 154 -1.72 15.58 -9.55
N ALA A 155 -2.92 15.60 -8.94
CA ALA A 155 -4.19 15.06 -9.43
C ALA A 155 -4.21 13.55 -9.71
N PRO A 156 -3.78 12.67 -8.78
CA PRO A 156 -4.07 11.24 -8.88
C PRO A 156 -5.57 11.00 -8.65
N GLU A 157 -6.11 9.90 -9.19
CA GLU A 157 -7.52 9.55 -9.03
C GLU A 157 -7.84 9.01 -7.64
N ILE A 158 -6.89 8.28 -7.03
CA ILE A 158 -7.03 7.71 -5.67
C ILE A 158 -5.77 8.01 -4.88
N ILE A 159 -5.95 8.49 -3.64
CA ILE A 159 -4.85 8.57 -2.68
C ILE A 159 -5.15 7.64 -1.51
N SER A 160 -4.25 6.68 -1.33
CA SER A 160 -4.26 5.74 -0.21
C SER A 160 -3.27 6.16 0.86
N HIS A 161 -3.66 6.02 2.12
CA HIS A 161 -2.76 6.02 3.26
C HIS A 161 -3.21 4.92 4.23
N ASN A 162 -2.37 3.93 4.47
CA ASN A 162 -2.78 2.78 5.27
C ASN A 162 -2.73 3.07 6.78
N MET A 163 -3.78 2.65 7.49
CA MET A 163 -3.78 2.57 8.95
C MET A 163 -2.92 1.41 9.47
N GLU A 164 -2.75 0.36 8.66
CA GLU A 164 -2.01 -0.88 8.87
C GLU A 164 -2.56 -1.76 9.99
N THR A 165 -2.96 -1.19 11.14
CA THR A 165 -3.52 -1.91 12.29
C THR A 165 -4.38 -1.00 13.16
N VAL A 166 -5.02 -1.56 14.17
CA VAL A 166 -5.87 -0.85 15.13
C VAL A 166 -5.07 0.08 16.05
N LYS A 167 -5.76 1.05 16.67
CA LYS A 167 -5.16 2.11 17.49
C LYS A 167 -4.22 1.57 18.56
N ARG A 168 -4.64 0.57 19.33
CA ARG A 168 -3.85 -0.04 20.41
C ARG A 168 -2.53 -0.64 19.93
N LEU A 169 -2.53 -1.26 18.74
CA LEU A 169 -1.36 -1.95 18.19
C LEU A 169 -0.44 -1.03 17.39
N THR A 170 -0.90 0.16 16.99
CA THR A 170 -0.10 1.08 16.15
C THR A 170 1.30 1.35 16.71
N PRO A 171 1.51 1.66 18.00
CA PRO A 171 2.86 1.94 18.54
C PRO A 171 3.80 0.74 18.47
N GLU A 172 3.27 -0.48 18.55
CA GLU A 172 4.08 -1.70 18.46
C GLU A 172 4.41 -2.06 17.01
N VAL A 173 3.45 -1.92 16.10
CA VAL A 173 3.52 -2.37 14.70
C VAL A 173 4.21 -1.35 13.79
N ARG A 174 3.93 -0.04 14.01
CA ARG A 174 4.42 1.08 13.20
C ARG A 174 5.33 1.96 14.05
N SER A 175 6.63 1.83 13.90
CA SER A 175 7.63 2.43 14.82
C SER A 175 7.59 3.96 14.93
N ALA A 176 7.24 4.68 13.86
CA ALA A 176 7.26 6.13 13.80
C ALA A 176 5.87 6.75 13.56
N ALA A 177 4.95 6.00 12.95
CA ALA A 177 3.63 6.53 12.59
C ALA A 177 2.68 6.53 13.80
N LYS A 178 1.84 7.56 13.86
CA LYS A 178 0.81 7.73 14.89
C LYS A 178 -0.58 7.55 14.27
N TYR A 179 -1.48 6.91 15.02
CA TYR A 179 -2.84 6.63 14.58
C TYR A 179 -3.60 7.91 14.18
N GLU A 180 -3.55 8.93 15.01
CA GLU A 180 -4.23 10.22 14.80
C GLU A 180 -3.63 11.00 13.63
N VAL A 181 -2.32 10.88 13.41
CA VAL A 181 -1.66 11.50 12.25
C VAL A 181 -2.15 10.83 10.97
N SER A 182 -2.26 9.51 10.94
CA SER A 182 -2.81 8.78 9.79
C SER A 182 -4.26 9.20 9.49
N LEU A 183 -5.10 9.36 10.52
CA LEU A 183 -6.46 9.88 10.35
C LEU A 183 -6.47 11.32 9.80
N SER A 184 -5.55 12.19 10.25
CA SER A 184 -5.47 13.57 9.74
C SER A 184 -5.08 13.63 8.26
N VAL A 185 -4.17 12.76 7.83
CA VAL A 185 -3.79 12.62 6.41
C VAL A 185 -4.98 12.16 5.57
N LEU A 186 -5.69 11.11 6.01
CA LEU A 186 -6.88 10.60 5.31
C LEU A 186 -8.00 11.64 5.23
N ARG A 187 -8.23 12.39 6.32
CA ARG A 187 -9.18 13.52 6.34
C ARG A 187 -8.79 14.57 5.31
N ARG A 188 -7.51 14.97 5.27
CA ARG A 188 -7.04 15.98 4.32
C ARG A 188 -7.28 15.56 2.87
N ILE A 189 -7.01 14.30 2.53
CA ILE A 189 -7.26 13.75 1.21
C ILE A 189 -8.76 13.87 0.85
N ALA A 190 -9.65 13.44 1.75
CA ALA A 190 -11.09 13.48 1.54
C ALA A 190 -11.62 14.93 1.42
N GLU A 191 -11.15 15.86 2.27
CA GLU A 191 -11.52 17.29 2.22
C GLU A 191 -11.11 17.96 0.91
N ARG A 192 -10.05 17.49 0.28
CA ARG A 192 -9.59 17.97 -1.04
C ARG A 192 -10.36 17.34 -2.21
N GLY A 193 -11.35 16.48 -1.94
CA GLY A 193 -12.24 15.88 -2.95
C GLY A 193 -11.64 14.72 -3.72
N VAL A 194 -10.49 14.16 -3.28
CA VAL A 194 -9.89 12.97 -3.87
C VAL A 194 -10.44 11.73 -3.17
N VAL A 195 -10.56 10.61 -3.91
CA VAL A 195 -10.97 9.32 -3.31
C VAL A 195 -9.94 8.89 -2.28
N ALA A 196 -10.33 8.96 -0.99
CA ALA A 196 -9.51 8.50 0.13
C ALA A 196 -9.69 7.00 0.34
N LYS A 197 -8.56 6.28 0.35
CA LYS A 197 -8.51 4.83 0.56
C LYS A 197 -7.58 4.49 1.71
N THR A 198 -7.91 3.43 2.44
CA THR A 198 -7.04 2.90 3.49
C THR A 198 -7.01 1.38 3.49
N GLY A 199 -6.02 0.81 4.16
CA GLY A 199 -5.88 -0.62 4.34
C GLY A 199 -5.41 -0.98 5.73
N ILE A 200 -5.82 -2.16 6.19
CA ILE A 200 -5.34 -2.79 7.42
C ILE A 200 -4.94 -4.23 7.18
N MET A 201 -4.03 -4.68 8.02
CA MET A 201 -3.68 -6.10 8.15
C MET A 201 -4.28 -6.63 9.44
N VAL A 202 -4.81 -7.85 9.38
CA VAL A 202 -5.36 -8.57 10.54
C VAL A 202 -4.53 -9.81 10.87
N GLY A 203 -4.65 -10.29 12.12
CA GLY A 203 -3.86 -11.39 12.66
C GLY A 203 -2.64 -10.95 13.47
N LEU A 204 -2.63 -9.68 13.93
CA LEU A 204 -1.60 -9.09 14.79
C LEU A 204 -2.02 -9.08 16.27
N GLY A 205 -3.26 -9.52 16.61
CA GLY A 205 -3.82 -9.57 17.96
C GLY A 205 -4.85 -8.49 18.26
N GLU A 206 -5.40 -7.88 17.23
CA GLU A 206 -6.60 -7.03 17.28
C GLU A 206 -7.85 -7.84 17.64
N THR A 207 -8.86 -7.17 18.18
CA THR A 207 -10.21 -7.74 18.37
C THR A 207 -11.17 -7.22 17.30
N ASP A 208 -12.32 -7.89 17.16
CA ASP A 208 -13.36 -7.47 16.20
C ASP A 208 -13.91 -6.08 16.54
N GLU A 209 -14.06 -5.76 17.82
CA GLU A 209 -14.52 -4.45 18.29
C GLU A 209 -13.51 -3.35 17.92
N GLU A 210 -12.22 -3.63 18.03
CA GLU A 210 -11.16 -2.69 17.62
C GLU A 210 -11.15 -2.45 16.12
N ILE A 211 -11.41 -3.51 15.31
CA ILE A 211 -11.53 -3.38 13.86
C ILE A 211 -12.76 -2.55 13.50
N GLN A 212 -13.90 -2.79 14.15
CA GLN A 212 -15.11 -2.00 13.93
C GLN A 212 -14.96 -0.54 14.35
N ALA A 213 -14.27 -0.26 15.46
CA ALA A 213 -13.94 1.09 15.90
C ALA A 213 -13.03 1.81 14.89
N LEU A 214 -12.02 1.11 14.34
CA LEU A 214 -11.19 1.66 13.27
C LEU A 214 -12.02 1.97 12.02
N MET A 215 -12.95 1.11 11.63
CA MET A 215 -13.85 1.37 10.50
C MET A 215 -14.66 2.65 10.72
N ASP A 216 -15.18 2.87 11.94
CA ASP A 216 -15.92 4.08 12.30
C ASP A 216 -15.00 5.31 12.25
N ASP A 217 -13.79 5.23 12.80
CA ASP A 217 -12.83 6.33 12.81
C ASP A 217 -12.44 6.77 11.38
N VAL A 218 -12.17 5.82 10.47
CA VAL A 218 -11.77 6.16 9.10
C VAL A 218 -12.94 6.62 8.23
N LEU A 219 -14.16 6.12 8.46
CA LEU A 219 -15.38 6.65 7.83
C LEU A 219 -15.65 8.09 8.26
N ALA A 220 -15.49 8.39 9.55
CA ALA A 220 -15.71 9.74 10.10
C ALA A 220 -14.76 10.79 9.49
N VAL A 221 -13.63 10.38 8.92
CA VAL A 221 -12.69 11.27 8.22
C VAL A 221 -12.84 11.26 6.70
N GLY A 222 -13.88 10.57 6.16
CA GLY A 222 -14.23 10.60 4.74
C GLY A 222 -13.62 9.50 3.87
N VAL A 223 -13.01 8.47 4.46
CA VAL A 223 -12.51 7.32 3.71
C VAL A 223 -13.68 6.54 3.09
N SER A 224 -13.60 6.24 1.81
CA SER A 224 -14.66 5.52 1.08
C SER A 224 -14.27 4.12 0.61
N VAL A 225 -12.99 3.81 0.58
CA VAL A 225 -12.45 2.51 0.12
C VAL A 225 -11.60 1.88 1.21
N LEU A 226 -11.90 0.61 1.56
CA LEU A 226 -11.20 -0.13 2.61
C LEU A 226 -10.66 -1.47 2.07
N THR A 227 -9.41 -1.78 2.39
CA THR A 227 -8.81 -3.10 2.13
C THR A 227 -8.42 -3.78 3.44
N ILE A 228 -8.76 -5.07 3.57
CA ILE A 228 -8.44 -5.88 4.75
C ILE A 228 -7.77 -7.17 4.30
N GLY A 229 -6.53 -7.40 4.73
CA GLY A 229 -5.75 -8.57 4.38
C GLY A 229 -5.10 -9.25 5.57
N GLN A 230 -4.75 -10.53 5.46
CA GLN A 230 -4.01 -11.24 6.50
C GLN A 230 -2.57 -10.74 6.58
N TYR A 231 -2.10 -10.41 7.77
CA TYR A 231 -0.69 -10.23 8.01
C TYR A 231 0.07 -11.55 7.79
N LEU A 232 1.09 -11.52 6.96
CA LEU A 232 1.99 -12.64 6.74
C LEU A 232 3.41 -12.21 7.14
N GLN A 233 3.99 -12.86 8.14
CA GLN A 233 5.32 -12.55 8.63
C GLN A 233 6.38 -12.76 7.51
N PRO A 234 7.06 -11.71 7.03
CA PRO A 234 8.00 -11.85 5.90
C PRO A 234 9.29 -12.57 6.30
N SER A 235 9.74 -12.38 7.53
CA SER A 235 10.94 -13.01 8.10
C SER A 235 10.82 -13.16 9.61
N ARG A 236 11.68 -13.96 10.22
CA ARG A 236 11.70 -14.16 11.68
C ARG A 236 12.05 -12.89 12.48
N LYS A 237 12.55 -11.85 11.82
CA LYS A 237 12.86 -10.56 12.44
C LYS A 237 11.63 -9.67 12.61
N ASN A 238 10.57 -9.94 11.85
CA ASN A 238 9.32 -9.20 11.88
C ASN A 238 8.42 -9.69 13.02
N ILE A 239 7.43 -8.87 13.39
CA ILE A 239 6.45 -9.23 14.41
C ILE A 239 5.76 -10.56 14.04
N PRO A 240 5.58 -11.49 15.01
CA PRO A 240 4.97 -12.79 14.72
C PRO A 240 3.47 -12.66 14.43
N VAL A 241 2.96 -13.54 13.57
CA VAL A 241 1.51 -13.72 13.37
C VAL A 241 0.90 -14.23 14.68
N LYS A 242 -0.16 -13.59 15.15
CA LYS A 242 -0.92 -13.99 16.35
C LYS A 242 -2.08 -14.92 16.02
N ALA A 243 -2.70 -14.73 14.84
CA ALA A 243 -3.80 -15.57 14.37
C ALA A 243 -3.85 -15.58 12.84
N TYR A 244 -4.30 -16.70 12.27
CA TYR A 244 -4.72 -16.76 10.86
C TYR A 244 -6.24 -16.68 10.82
N ILE A 245 -6.74 -15.55 10.29
CA ILE A 245 -8.16 -15.26 10.19
C ILE A 245 -8.76 -16.10 9.05
N THR A 246 -9.94 -16.67 9.25
CA THR A 246 -10.58 -17.54 8.24
C THR A 246 -11.19 -16.74 7.10
N PRO A 247 -11.36 -17.33 5.90
CA PRO A 247 -12.03 -16.66 4.79
C PRO A 247 -13.45 -16.20 5.14
N GLU A 248 -14.19 -16.97 5.96
CA GLU A 248 -15.54 -16.64 6.42
C GLU A 248 -15.51 -15.37 7.30
N HIS A 249 -14.50 -15.22 8.15
CA HIS A 249 -14.35 -14.04 8.98
C HIS A 249 -13.96 -12.79 8.15
N PHE A 250 -13.14 -12.95 7.11
CA PHE A 250 -12.91 -11.89 6.12
C PHE A 250 -14.20 -11.46 5.41
N ALA A 251 -15.08 -12.40 5.10
CA ALA A 251 -16.39 -12.09 4.54
C ALA A 251 -17.27 -11.30 5.54
N ALA A 252 -17.20 -11.62 6.83
CA ALA A 252 -17.86 -10.85 7.88
C ALA A 252 -17.33 -9.41 7.96
N TYR A 253 -16.01 -9.20 7.94
CA TYR A 253 -15.41 -7.85 7.88
C TYR A 253 -15.91 -7.05 6.69
N LYS A 254 -16.01 -7.67 5.49
CA LYS A 254 -16.56 -7.02 4.31
C LYS A 254 -18.02 -6.60 4.53
N THR A 255 -18.83 -7.48 5.09
CA THR A 255 -20.24 -7.21 5.38
C THR A 255 -20.39 -6.05 6.37
N TRP A 256 -19.62 -6.03 7.46
CA TRP A 256 -19.66 -4.95 8.45
C TRP A 256 -19.24 -3.61 7.84
N ALA A 257 -18.16 -3.60 7.08
CA ALA A 257 -17.68 -2.37 6.44
C ALA A 257 -18.71 -1.80 5.46
N LEU A 258 -19.32 -2.64 4.61
CA LEU A 258 -20.35 -2.21 3.68
C LEU A 258 -21.61 -1.69 4.43
N ALA A 259 -22.02 -2.37 5.51
CA ALA A 259 -23.14 -1.95 6.35
C ALA A 259 -22.88 -0.61 7.05
N LYS A 260 -21.63 -0.29 7.38
CA LYS A 260 -21.22 1.01 7.95
C LYS A 260 -21.20 2.14 6.90
N GLY A 261 -21.15 1.85 5.60
CA GLY A 261 -21.24 2.86 4.54
C GLY A 261 -20.00 3.01 3.65
N PHE A 262 -19.00 2.13 3.75
CA PHE A 262 -17.91 2.13 2.76
C PHE A 262 -18.46 1.86 1.36
N LYS A 263 -17.97 2.61 0.37
CA LYS A 263 -18.40 2.46 -1.04
C LYS A 263 -17.82 1.21 -1.68
N LYS A 264 -16.55 0.90 -1.36
CA LYS A 264 -15.83 -0.26 -1.89
C LYS A 264 -15.02 -0.91 -0.77
N VAL A 265 -15.11 -2.25 -0.68
CA VAL A 265 -14.40 -3.04 0.34
C VAL A 265 -13.82 -4.29 -0.30
N GLU A 266 -12.51 -4.46 -0.19
CA GLU A 266 -11.85 -5.72 -0.50
C GLU A 266 -11.33 -6.35 0.79
N SER A 267 -11.82 -7.54 1.11
CA SER A 267 -11.48 -8.26 2.34
C SER A 267 -11.33 -9.75 2.06
N ALA A 268 -10.10 -10.25 2.11
CA ALA A 268 -9.77 -11.66 1.96
C ALA A 268 -8.35 -11.93 2.45
N PRO A 269 -7.98 -13.20 2.73
CA PRO A 269 -6.66 -13.54 3.29
C PRO A 269 -5.46 -13.03 2.50
N LEU A 270 -5.53 -13.01 1.18
CA LEU A 270 -4.43 -12.57 0.32
C LEU A 270 -4.56 -11.12 -0.18
N VAL A 271 -5.59 -10.38 0.24
CA VAL A 271 -5.74 -8.95 -0.11
C VAL A 271 -4.53 -8.14 0.36
N ARG A 272 -4.11 -7.21 -0.47
CA ARG A 272 -3.11 -6.17 -0.22
C ARG A 272 -3.68 -4.84 -0.74
N SER A 273 -3.13 -3.71 -0.31
CA SER A 273 -3.63 -2.38 -0.69
C SER A 273 -3.80 -2.21 -2.20
N SER A 274 -2.89 -2.77 -2.99
CA SER A 274 -2.91 -2.67 -4.45
C SER A 274 -3.55 -3.89 -5.16
N TYR A 275 -4.08 -4.87 -4.41
CA TYR A 275 -4.66 -6.07 -5.01
C TYR A 275 -6.02 -5.74 -5.62
N HIS A 276 -6.16 -5.97 -6.93
CA HIS A 276 -7.35 -5.58 -7.73
C HIS A 276 -7.72 -4.10 -7.61
N ALA A 277 -6.72 -3.22 -7.48
CA ALA A 277 -6.94 -1.78 -7.30
C ALA A 277 -7.73 -1.15 -8.47
N GLU A 278 -7.64 -1.72 -9.68
CA GLU A 278 -8.43 -1.33 -10.85
C GLU A 278 -9.95 -1.37 -10.63
N ARG A 279 -10.43 -2.08 -9.60
CA ARG A 279 -11.85 -2.13 -9.22
C ARG A 279 -12.27 -0.99 -8.31
N HIS A 280 -11.32 -0.19 -7.84
CA HIS A 280 -11.58 0.89 -6.89
C HIS A 280 -11.81 2.25 -7.58
N VAL A 281 -11.59 2.34 -8.88
CA VAL A 281 -11.83 3.52 -9.70
C VAL A 281 -13.31 3.68 -10.05
#